data_73d1edc4bf253ba46027a2bea9ad053c
#
_entry.id   73d1edc4bf253ba46027a2bea9ad053c
#
_cell.length_a   1.000
_cell.length_b   1.000
_cell.length_c   1.000
_cell.angle_alpha   90.00
_cell.angle_beta   90.00
_cell.angle_gamma   90.00
#
_symmetry.space_group_name_H-M   'P 1'
#
loop_
_entity.id
_entity.type
_entity.pdbx_description
1 polymer ?
#
loop_
_entity_poly.entity_id
_entity_poly.type
_entity_poly.pdbx_seq_one_letter_code
_entity_poly.pdbx_strand_id
1 'polypeptide(L)'
;FKIAVPAVLAAVCLITALSPASKILRASYNMTESVSADEIYYDKHPSDVIPKNPGFKITEYTADLRAFLKLSATVTMTVDNTDLEEYAFTLYHGYKVKSAKDQNGNTLHFAQDGDFLTVYTQEKTKTITLKYTGFSTKFYSNVQGLFLPGYFPYLPQSGFRTVYSYYEQDTARLLYDEDAQFHIKIHTPGKVYSNLKETERNTFSGKGNPTFLCGLYDEYITENGIRVIYQYMDKVMFNTIGNIESETERLFGMPCLDENTRTIFIIPDTNFLSPYLKYADLGD
;
A
#
# COMPACT_ATOMS: atom_id res chain seq x y z
N PHE A 1 28.91 23.09 -19.45
CA PHE A 1 27.43 22.98 -19.58
C PHE A 1 27.02 21.93 -20.62
N LYS A 2 27.65 21.85 -21.81
CA LYS A 2 27.22 20.92 -22.88
C LYS A 2 27.40 19.42 -22.57
N ILE A 3 28.26 19.04 -21.65
CA ILE A 3 28.49 17.62 -21.25
C ILE A 3 27.69 17.26 -19.99
N ALA A 4 27.39 18.21 -19.13
CA ALA A 4 26.70 17.94 -17.87
C ALA A 4 25.25 17.48 -18.06
N VAL A 5 24.52 18.07 -19.00
CA VAL A 5 23.11 17.72 -19.26
C VAL A 5 22.96 16.28 -19.79
N PRO A 6 23.73 15.82 -20.81
CA PRO A 6 23.68 14.43 -21.24
C PRO A 6 24.09 13.43 -20.14
N ALA A 7 25.09 13.78 -19.32
CA ALA A 7 25.54 12.93 -18.24
C ALA A 7 24.45 12.76 -17.14
N VAL A 8 23.77 13.85 -16.79
CA VAL A 8 22.62 13.79 -15.84
C VAL A 8 21.47 12.97 -16.43
N LEU A 9 21.12 13.18 -17.69
CA LEU A 9 20.10 12.39 -18.37
C LEU A 9 20.46 10.91 -18.42
N ALA A 10 21.70 10.57 -18.77
CA ALA A 10 22.18 9.19 -18.77
C ALA A 10 22.13 8.56 -17.37
N ALA A 11 22.49 9.30 -16.32
CA ALA A 11 22.40 8.84 -14.94
C ALA A 11 20.95 8.61 -14.52
N VAL A 12 20.03 9.51 -14.86
CA VAL A 12 18.59 9.34 -14.59
C VAL A 12 18.05 8.12 -15.33
N CYS A 13 18.36 7.95 -16.62
CA CYS A 13 17.95 6.77 -17.39
C CYS A 13 18.50 5.46 -16.79
N LEU A 14 19.76 5.48 -16.33
CA LEU A 14 20.37 4.31 -15.68
C LEU A 14 19.68 3.98 -14.35
N ILE A 15 19.40 4.98 -13.52
CA ILE A 15 18.70 4.82 -12.24
C ILE A 15 17.30 4.25 -12.48
N THR A 16 16.57 4.78 -13.45
CA THR A 16 15.23 4.28 -13.79
C THR A 16 15.27 2.87 -14.36
N ALA A 17 16.26 2.55 -15.20
CA ALA A 17 16.43 1.21 -15.78
C ALA A 17 16.82 0.15 -14.72
N LEU A 18 17.52 0.54 -13.67
CA LEU A 18 17.90 -0.34 -12.54
C LEU A 18 16.82 -0.39 -11.46
N SER A 19 15.77 0.42 -11.57
CA SER A 19 14.65 0.44 -10.62
C SER A 19 13.89 -0.90 -10.66
N PRO A 20 13.36 -1.38 -9.51
CA PRO A 20 12.52 -2.57 -9.47
C PRO A 20 11.34 -2.55 -10.45
N ALA A 21 10.76 -1.37 -10.71
CA ALA A 21 9.68 -1.21 -11.68
C ALA A 21 10.08 -1.62 -13.11
N SER A 22 11.32 -1.39 -13.52
CA SER A 22 11.81 -1.84 -14.84
C SER A 22 11.85 -3.37 -14.96
N LYS A 23 12.03 -4.08 -13.85
CA LYS A 23 11.98 -5.54 -13.81
C LYS A 23 10.55 -6.06 -13.94
N ILE A 24 9.58 -5.36 -13.35
CA ILE A 24 8.16 -5.65 -13.49
C ILE A 24 7.74 -5.53 -14.95
N LEU A 25 8.10 -4.43 -15.61
CA LEU A 25 7.83 -4.20 -17.03
C LEU A 25 8.43 -5.29 -17.92
N ARG A 26 9.64 -5.75 -17.61
CA ARG A 26 10.30 -6.83 -18.37
C ARG A 26 9.67 -8.19 -18.13
N ALA A 27 9.24 -8.50 -16.91
CA ALA A 27 8.55 -9.75 -16.59
C ALA A 27 7.18 -9.84 -17.29
N SER A 28 6.46 -8.71 -17.40
CA SER A 28 5.18 -8.62 -18.12
C SER A 28 5.33 -8.80 -19.65
N TYR A 29 6.52 -8.58 -20.20
CA TYR A 29 6.78 -8.70 -21.63
C TYR A 29 7.09 -10.14 -22.09
N ASN A 30 7.38 -11.07 -21.19
CA ASN A 30 7.49 -12.49 -21.52
C ASN A 30 6.10 -13.12 -21.61
N MET A 31 5.43 -12.88 -22.73
CA MET A 31 4.04 -13.27 -23.02
C MET A 31 3.77 -14.77 -23.08
N THR A 32 4.72 -15.62 -22.78
CA THR A 32 4.54 -17.09 -22.83
C THR A 32 4.23 -17.71 -21.47
N GLU A 33 4.49 -16.99 -20.36
CA GLU A 33 4.14 -17.45 -19.01
C GLU A 33 3.73 -16.26 -18.18
N SER A 34 2.43 -16.06 -18.00
CA SER A 34 1.83 -14.96 -17.22
C SER A 34 1.94 -15.15 -15.69
N VAL A 35 2.95 -15.85 -15.23
CA VAL A 35 3.14 -16.14 -13.81
C VAL A 35 3.77 -14.92 -13.13
N SER A 36 3.12 -14.37 -12.13
CA SER A 36 3.65 -13.24 -11.37
C SER A 36 4.84 -13.68 -10.50
N ALA A 37 5.73 -12.74 -10.17
CA ALA A 37 6.84 -13.05 -9.26
C ALA A 37 6.35 -13.47 -7.87
N ASP A 38 5.20 -12.97 -7.43
CA ASP A 38 4.55 -13.35 -6.19
C ASP A 38 4.02 -14.78 -6.25
N GLU A 39 3.39 -15.18 -7.36
CA GLU A 39 2.95 -16.55 -7.58
C GLU A 39 4.12 -17.54 -7.48
N ILE A 40 5.24 -17.26 -8.17
CA ILE A 40 6.46 -18.08 -8.08
C ILE A 40 7.01 -18.12 -6.63
N TYR A 41 6.90 -17.01 -5.90
CA TYR A 41 7.34 -16.98 -4.51
C TYR A 41 6.47 -17.87 -3.64
N TYR A 42 5.13 -17.73 -3.72
CA TYR A 42 4.19 -18.45 -2.88
C TYR A 42 4.09 -19.94 -3.23
N ASP A 43 4.33 -20.33 -4.49
CA ASP A 43 4.49 -21.74 -4.87
C ASP A 43 5.63 -22.43 -4.11
N LYS A 44 6.69 -21.69 -3.81
CA LYS A 44 7.85 -22.19 -3.05
C LYS A 44 7.72 -22.02 -1.55
N HIS A 45 6.91 -21.08 -1.12
CA HIS A 45 6.70 -20.69 0.27
C HIS A 45 5.20 -20.62 0.55
N PRO A 46 4.51 -21.77 0.66
CA PRO A 46 3.08 -21.78 0.92
C PRO A 46 2.76 -20.94 2.16
N SER A 47 1.87 -19.98 2.00
CA SER A 47 1.44 -19.08 3.05
C SER A 47 0.23 -19.61 3.83
N ASP A 48 -0.03 -20.92 3.74
CA ASP A 48 -1.12 -21.56 4.49
C ASP A 48 -0.83 -21.51 5.99
N VAL A 49 -1.07 -20.35 6.56
CA VAL A 49 -0.93 -20.15 7.99
C VAL A 49 -2.28 -20.29 8.64
N ILE A 50 -2.32 -21.03 9.73
CA ILE A 50 -3.46 -20.95 10.66
C ILE A 50 -3.47 -19.49 11.15
N PRO A 51 -4.53 -18.71 10.87
CA PRO A 51 -4.61 -17.33 11.32
C PRO A 51 -4.38 -17.27 12.83
N LYS A 52 -3.32 -16.57 13.24
CA LYS A 52 -3.05 -16.38 14.67
C LYS A 52 -3.75 -15.10 15.11
N ASN A 53 -4.69 -15.23 16.04
CA ASN A 53 -5.23 -14.05 16.72
C ASN A 53 -4.07 -13.36 17.44
N PRO A 54 -3.81 -12.08 17.15
CA PRO A 54 -2.64 -11.38 17.69
C PRO A 54 -2.73 -11.11 19.20
N GLY A 55 -3.93 -11.10 19.77
CA GLY A 55 -4.14 -10.71 21.17
C GLY A 55 -3.99 -9.20 21.42
N PHE A 56 -3.83 -8.40 20.36
CA PHE A 56 -3.74 -6.93 20.38
C PHE A 56 -4.29 -6.33 19.10
N LYS A 57 -4.60 -5.03 19.15
CA LYS A 57 -4.89 -4.20 17.98
C LYS A 57 -3.88 -3.08 17.87
N ILE A 58 -3.66 -2.61 16.66
CA ILE A 58 -2.88 -1.41 16.41
C ILE A 58 -3.86 -0.23 16.35
N THR A 59 -3.75 0.69 17.29
CA THR A 59 -4.66 1.85 17.42
C THR A 59 -4.18 3.07 16.66
N GLU A 60 -2.87 3.17 16.40
CA GLU A 60 -2.28 4.30 15.70
C GLU A 60 -1.04 3.89 14.90
N TYR A 61 -0.92 4.47 13.72
CA TYR A 61 0.27 4.39 12.87
C TYR A 61 0.84 5.79 12.63
N THR A 62 2.13 5.96 12.91
CA THR A 62 2.92 7.10 12.43
C THR A 62 3.98 6.57 11.49
N ALA A 63 3.94 6.96 10.21
CA ALA A 63 4.82 6.42 9.18
C ALA A 63 5.53 7.50 8.36
N ASP A 64 6.84 7.30 8.15
CA ASP A 64 7.67 8.04 7.18
C ASP A 64 8.06 7.05 6.07
N LEU A 65 7.49 7.24 4.89
CA LEU A 65 7.67 6.39 3.72
C LEU A 65 8.49 7.13 2.65
N ARG A 66 9.54 6.50 2.14
CA ARG A 66 10.42 7.07 1.10
C ARG A 66 10.45 6.16 -0.11
N ALA A 67 9.80 6.62 -1.19
CA ALA A 67 9.76 5.93 -2.47
C ALA A 67 10.85 6.49 -3.40
N PHE A 68 11.98 5.80 -3.50
CA PHE A 68 13.09 6.15 -4.40
C PHE A 68 13.40 4.97 -5.33
N LEU A 69 14.47 4.21 -5.11
CA LEU A 69 14.73 2.97 -5.87
C LEU A 69 13.84 1.82 -5.40
N LYS A 70 13.47 1.87 -4.14
CA LYS A 70 12.58 0.95 -3.44
C LYS A 70 11.95 1.69 -2.27
N LEU A 71 10.92 1.12 -1.66
CA LEU A 71 10.35 1.65 -0.45
C LEU A 71 11.34 1.51 0.71
N SER A 72 11.54 2.60 1.46
CA SER A 72 12.14 2.60 2.80
C SER A 72 11.14 3.20 3.76
N ALA A 73 10.84 2.50 4.82
CA ALA A 73 9.82 2.89 5.77
C ALA A 73 10.36 2.92 7.21
N THR A 74 9.93 3.91 7.95
CA THR A 74 9.99 3.95 9.42
C THR A 74 8.55 4.05 9.91
N VAL A 75 8.07 3.04 10.60
CA VAL A 75 6.69 2.93 11.05
C VAL A 75 6.66 2.71 12.55
N THR A 76 6.01 3.61 13.27
CA THR A 76 5.72 3.49 14.71
C THR A 76 4.25 3.12 14.86
N MET A 77 3.99 2.03 15.56
CA MET A 77 2.66 1.50 15.84
C MET A 77 2.38 1.60 17.33
N THR A 78 1.22 2.14 17.71
CA THR A 78 0.70 2.09 19.08
C THR A 78 -0.21 0.89 19.22
N VAL A 79 0.03 0.06 20.23
CA VAL A 79 -0.77 -1.14 20.50
C VAL A 79 -1.64 -0.96 21.73
N ASP A 80 -2.82 -1.56 21.74
CA ASP A 80 -3.78 -1.49 22.87
C ASP A 80 -3.41 -2.45 24.03
N ASN A 81 -2.83 -3.61 23.72
CA ASN A 81 -2.34 -4.55 24.72
C ASN A 81 -0.82 -4.46 24.86
N THR A 82 -0.35 -3.99 26.02
CA THR A 82 1.06 -3.69 26.28
C THR A 82 1.81 -4.81 26.99
N ASP A 83 1.13 -5.87 27.41
CA ASP A 83 1.65 -6.90 28.31
C ASP A 83 2.03 -8.22 27.61
N LEU A 84 2.13 -8.20 26.27
CA LEU A 84 2.50 -9.37 25.50
C LEU A 84 4.03 -9.52 25.43
N GLU A 85 4.50 -10.75 25.50
CA GLU A 85 5.92 -11.10 25.29
C GLU A 85 6.29 -11.15 23.82
N GLU A 86 5.30 -11.35 22.93
CA GLU A 86 5.47 -11.38 21.49
C GLU A 86 4.32 -10.68 20.76
N TYR A 87 4.66 -9.92 19.72
CA TYR A 87 3.72 -9.25 18.83
C TYR A 87 3.88 -9.83 17.42
N ALA A 88 2.80 -10.45 16.94
CA ALA A 88 2.75 -11.05 15.61
C ALA A 88 2.20 -10.03 14.59
N PHE A 89 2.90 -9.85 13.47
CA PHE A 89 2.49 -8.96 12.39
C PHE A 89 2.57 -9.65 11.04
N THR A 90 1.70 -9.21 10.12
CA THR A 90 1.83 -9.49 8.70
C THR A 90 2.44 -8.28 8.01
N LEU A 91 3.52 -8.50 7.27
CA LEU A 91 4.19 -7.52 6.43
C LEU A 91 4.66 -8.23 5.16
N TYR A 92 4.28 -7.72 3.98
CA TYR A 92 4.62 -8.36 2.71
C TYR A 92 6.10 -8.76 2.62
N HIS A 93 6.36 -9.99 2.20
CA HIS A 93 7.69 -10.63 2.19
C HIS A 93 8.77 -9.85 1.43
N GLY A 94 8.37 -9.05 0.45
CA GLY A 94 9.29 -8.17 -0.29
C GLY A 94 9.87 -7.03 0.55
N TYR A 95 9.31 -6.75 1.74
CA TYR A 95 9.80 -5.76 2.68
C TYR A 95 10.59 -6.45 3.80
N LYS A 96 11.89 -6.17 3.88
CA LYS A 96 12.79 -6.77 4.86
C LYS A 96 13.02 -5.83 6.03
N VAL A 97 12.65 -6.28 7.23
CA VAL A 97 12.86 -5.54 8.48
C VAL A 97 14.33 -5.42 8.77
N LYS A 98 14.76 -4.25 9.19
CA LYS A 98 16.14 -3.90 9.52
C LYS A 98 16.35 -3.67 11.02
N SER A 99 15.33 -3.14 11.70
CA SER A 99 15.36 -2.92 13.14
C SER A 99 13.95 -2.84 13.69
N ALA A 100 13.80 -3.25 14.95
CA ALA A 100 12.63 -3.05 15.78
C ALA A 100 13.07 -2.36 17.08
N LYS A 101 12.26 -1.39 17.54
CA LYS A 101 12.53 -0.62 18.77
C LYS A 101 11.25 -0.41 19.57
N ASP A 102 11.38 -0.34 20.91
CA ASP A 102 10.30 0.04 21.81
C ASP A 102 10.13 1.58 21.91
N GLN A 103 9.20 2.02 22.78
CA GLN A 103 8.94 3.44 23.09
C GLN A 103 10.14 4.19 23.69
N ASN A 104 11.09 3.48 24.29
CA ASN A 104 12.29 4.06 24.91
C ASN A 104 13.48 4.10 23.93
N GLY A 105 13.30 3.55 22.72
CA GLY A 105 14.35 3.43 21.71
C GLY A 105 15.25 2.21 21.90
N ASN A 106 14.93 1.32 22.84
CA ASN A 106 15.65 0.06 23.03
C ASN A 106 15.43 -0.86 21.84
N THR A 107 16.46 -1.59 21.45
CA THR A 107 16.37 -2.57 20.35
C THR A 107 15.59 -3.79 20.81
N LEU A 108 14.57 -4.16 20.04
CA LEU A 108 13.80 -5.38 20.24
C LEU A 108 14.30 -6.48 19.31
N HIS A 109 14.30 -7.72 19.83
CA HIS A 109 14.55 -8.88 18.99
C HIS A 109 13.34 -9.12 18.07
N PHE A 110 13.58 -9.56 16.83
CA PHE A 110 12.52 -9.92 15.90
C PHE A 110 12.93 -11.08 15.01
N ALA A 111 11.95 -11.81 14.51
CA ALA A 111 12.11 -12.84 13.50
C ALA A 111 11.14 -12.56 12.35
N GLN A 112 11.63 -12.63 11.12
CA GLN A 112 10.80 -12.48 9.92
C GLN A 112 10.95 -13.72 9.04
N ASP A 113 9.85 -14.41 8.81
CA ASP A 113 9.74 -15.55 7.89
C ASP A 113 8.67 -15.24 6.85
N GLY A 114 9.11 -14.96 5.61
CA GLY A 114 8.21 -14.51 4.55
C GLY A 114 7.43 -13.25 4.93
N ASP A 115 6.11 -13.37 4.94
CA ASP A 115 5.17 -12.30 5.30
C ASP A 115 4.98 -12.17 6.82
N PHE A 116 5.51 -13.11 7.62
CA PHE A 116 5.26 -13.17 9.05
C PHE A 116 6.42 -12.59 9.84
N LEU A 117 6.10 -11.60 10.65
CA LEU A 117 7.04 -10.90 11.51
C LEU A 117 6.61 -11.07 12.96
N THR A 118 7.49 -11.61 13.79
CA THR A 118 7.31 -11.63 15.25
C THR A 118 8.31 -10.69 15.89
N VAL A 119 7.84 -9.80 16.77
CA VAL A 119 8.66 -8.92 17.60
C VAL A 119 8.55 -9.38 19.05
N TYR A 120 9.68 -9.62 19.71
CA TYR A 120 9.74 -10.08 21.08
C TYR A 120 10.05 -8.94 22.03
N THR A 121 9.32 -8.88 23.14
CA THR A 121 9.43 -7.85 24.15
C THR A 121 9.73 -8.47 25.52
N GLN A 122 10.47 -7.77 26.35
CA GLN A 122 10.79 -8.20 27.73
C GLN A 122 10.06 -7.36 28.77
N GLU A 123 9.50 -6.23 28.35
CA GLU A 123 8.83 -5.26 29.21
C GLU A 123 7.55 -4.79 28.54
N LYS A 124 6.71 -4.11 29.31
CA LYS A 124 5.49 -3.47 28.79
C LYS A 124 5.80 -2.57 27.61
N THR A 125 5.27 -2.90 26.46
CA THR A 125 5.56 -2.21 25.21
C THR A 125 4.30 -1.53 24.67
N LYS A 126 4.31 -0.19 24.69
CA LYS A 126 3.19 0.62 24.18
C LYS A 126 3.33 0.93 22.70
N THR A 127 4.55 1.17 22.24
CA THR A 127 4.80 1.44 20.83
C THR A 127 5.95 0.58 20.31
N ILE A 128 5.79 0.13 19.07
CA ILE A 128 6.81 -0.62 18.34
C ILE A 128 7.16 0.17 17.08
N THR A 129 8.43 0.54 16.94
CA THR A 129 8.94 1.22 15.75
C THR A 129 9.75 0.25 14.91
N LEU A 130 9.31 0.03 13.68
CA LEU A 130 9.99 -0.80 12.70
C LEU A 130 10.65 0.06 11.63
N LYS A 131 11.86 -0.35 11.21
CA LYS A 131 12.47 0.14 9.96
C LYS A 131 12.61 -1.03 9.00
N TYR A 132 12.13 -0.86 7.80
CA TYR A 132 12.22 -1.87 6.75
C TYR A 132 12.44 -1.25 5.38
N THR A 133 12.81 -2.08 4.42
CA THR A 133 13.00 -1.64 3.05
C THR A 133 12.74 -2.80 2.09
N GLY A 134 12.26 -2.48 0.90
CA GLY A 134 12.00 -3.49 -0.11
C GLY A 134 11.14 -2.96 -1.25
N PHE A 135 10.57 -3.88 -2.00
CA PHE A 135 9.65 -3.58 -3.09
C PHE A 135 8.65 -4.73 -3.29
N SER A 136 7.53 -4.42 -3.89
CA SER A 136 6.60 -5.40 -4.44
C SER A 136 6.71 -5.36 -5.97
N THR A 137 6.50 -6.51 -6.59
CA THR A 137 6.44 -6.62 -8.06
C THR A 137 5.12 -6.14 -8.61
N LYS A 138 4.05 -6.21 -7.82
CA LYS A 138 2.70 -5.79 -8.19
C LYS A 138 2.41 -4.36 -7.78
N PHE A 139 2.74 -4.00 -6.53
CA PHE A 139 2.45 -2.70 -5.92
C PHE A 139 3.72 -1.87 -5.84
N TYR A 140 4.00 -1.11 -6.90
CA TYR A 140 5.24 -0.37 -7.04
C TYR A 140 5.35 0.84 -6.11
N SER A 141 6.57 1.14 -5.68
CA SER A 141 6.88 2.28 -4.82
C SER A 141 8.32 2.76 -5.04
N ASN A 142 8.49 3.59 -6.08
CA ASN A 142 9.79 4.10 -6.52
C ASN A 142 9.67 5.49 -7.19
N VAL A 143 10.75 6.00 -7.77
CA VAL A 143 10.77 7.33 -8.44
C VAL A 143 9.83 7.45 -9.63
N GLN A 144 9.42 6.35 -10.24
CA GLN A 144 8.54 6.34 -11.40
C GLN A 144 7.07 6.46 -11.00
N GLY A 145 6.75 6.07 -9.76
CA GLY A 145 5.41 6.14 -9.25
C GLY A 145 5.23 5.37 -7.94
N LEU A 146 4.04 5.49 -7.42
CA LEU A 146 3.61 4.84 -6.19
C LEU A 146 2.22 4.26 -6.39
N PHE A 147 2.05 3.00 -6.04
CA PHE A 147 0.75 2.38 -5.86
C PHE A 147 0.81 1.47 -4.64
N LEU A 148 0.24 1.90 -3.54
CA LEU A 148 0.13 1.18 -2.27
C LEU A 148 -1.34 1.14 -1.88
N PRO A 149 -2.09 0.11 -2.28
CA PRO A 149 -3.51 -0.01 -1.93
C PRO A 149 -3.68 -0.36 -0.46
N GLY A 150 -4.76 0.12 0.15
CA GLY A 150 -5.05 -0.05 1.57
C GLY A 150 -5.26 -1.50 2.01
N TYR A 151 -5.53 -2.40 1.08
CA TYR A 151 -5.65 -3.84 1.35
C TYR A 151 -4.33 -4.61 1.26
N PHE A 152 -3.24 -3.97 0.85
CA PHE A 152 -1.93 -4.60 0.72
C PHE A 152 -1.08 -4.33 1.97
N PRO A 153 -0.45 -5.33 2.60
CA PRO A 153 0.30 -5.14 3.83
C PRO A 153 1.67 -4.49 3.60
N TYR A 154 1.66 -3.25 3.09
CA TYR A 154 2.86 -2.42 3.01
C TYR A 154 3.22 -1.76 4.34
N LEU A 155 2.26 -1.60 5.26
CA LEU A 155 2.46 -1.35 6.68
C LEU A 155 2.19 -2.65 7.44
N PRO A 156 2.88 -2.90 8.56
CA PRO A 156 2.62 -4.09 9.36
C PRO A 156 1.18 -4.11 9.87
N GLN A 157 0.50 -5.24 9.71
CA GLN A 157 -0.86 -5.46 10.21
C GLN A 157 -0.84 -6.43 11.37
N SER A 158 -1.76 -6.31 12.32
CA SER A 158 -1.85 -7.17 13.50
C SER A 158 -2.17 -8.63 13.13
N GLY A 159 -1.45 -9.57 13.72
CA GLY A 159 -1.62 -11.00 13.53
C GLY A 159 -0.96 -11.58 12.27
N PHE A 160 -1.02 -12.91 12.16
CA PHE A 160 -0.61 -13.60 10.95
C PHE A 160 -1.82 -13.81 10.05
N ARG A 161 -1.73 -13.32 8.84
CA ARG A 161 -2.79 -13.39 7.81
C ARG A 161 -2.21 -13.86 6.49
N THR A 162 -2.97 -14.61 5.73
CA THR A 162 -2.59 -15.05 4.39
C THR A 162 -2.56 -13.86 3.44
N VAL A 163 -1.40 -13.58 2.85
CA VAL A 163 -1.21 -12.44 1.92
C VAL A 163 -1.56 -12.81 0.48
N TYR A 164 -1.44 -14.07 0.10
CA TYR A 164 -1.72 -14.54 -1.26
C TYR A 164 -2.80 -15.63 -1.24
N SER A 165 -3.82 -15.44 -2.05
CA SER A 165 -4.91 -16.40 -2.24
C SER A 165 -4.63 -17.28 -3.46
N TYR A 166 -4.36 -18.56 -3.24
CA TYR A 166 -4.21 -19.52 -4.33
C TYR A 166 -5.50 -19.70 -5.14
N TYR A 167 -6.66 -19.56 -4.50
CA TYR A 167 -7.94 -19.67 -5.16
C TYR A 167 -8.18 -18.55 -6.17
N GLU A 168 -7.83 -17.32 -5.76
CA GLU A 168 -7.97 -16.13 -6.61
C GLU A 168 -6.73 -15.89 -7.49
N GLN A 169 -5.64 -16.61 -7.22
CA GLN A 169 -4.32 -16.40 -7.82
C GLN A 169 -3.86 -14.93 -7.71
N ASP A 170 -4.17 -14.31 -6.58
CA ASP A 170 -3.93 -12.90 -6.34
C ASP A 170 -3.63 -12.59 -4.87
N THR A 171 -3.19 -11.35 -4.62
CA THR A 171 -3.01 -10.81 -3.27
C THR A 171 -4.35 -10.75 -2.55
N ALA A 172 -4.42 -11.35 -1.38
CA ALA A 172 -5.60 -11.29 -0.53
C ALA A 172 -5.84 -9.85 -0.06
N ARG A 173 -7.11 -9.47 0.07
CA ARG A 173 -7.48 -8.16 0.58
C ARG A 173 -7.43 -8.16 2.10
N LEU A 174 -6.37 -7.58 2.66
CA LEU A 174 -6.14 -7.49 4.08
C LEU A 174 -6.48 -6.08 4.56
N LEU A 175 -7.44 -5.97 5.49
CA LEU A 175 -7.82 -4.68 6.05
C LEU A 175 -7.06 -4.42 7.35
N TYR A 176 -6.76 -3.15 7.63
CA TYR A 176 -6.21 -2.70 8.91
C TYR A 176 -7.27 -2.75 10.01
N ASP A 177 -6.85 -2.56 11.26
CA ASP A 177 -7.78 -2.47 12.39
C ASP A 177 -8.71 -1.25 12.16
N GLU A 178 -10.04 -1.47 12.27
CA GLU A 178 -11.10 -0.52 11.85
C GLU A 178 -10.96 0.86 12.50
N ASP A 179 -10.54 0.90 13.77
CA ASP A 179 -10.39 2.15 14.52
C ASP A 179 -8.99 2.76 14.44
N ALA A 180 -8.09 2.15 13.68
CA ALA A 180 -6.71 2.63 13.59
C ALA A 180 -6.63 4.04 13.00
N GLN A 181 -5.89 4.91 13.68
CA GLN A 181 -5.58 6.26 13.22
C GLN A 181 -4.25 6.26 12.47
N PHE A 182 -4.21 6.90 11.32
CA PHE A 182 -3.02 6.99 10.49
C PHE A 182 -2.49 8.42 10.41
N HIS A 183 -1.15 8.56 10.52
CA HIS A 183 -0.36 9.77 10.28
C HIS A 183 0.81 9.39 9.38
N ILE A 184 0.69 9.63 8.08
CA ILE A 184 1.62 9.10 7.08
C ILE A 184 2.21 10.22 6.25
N LYS A 185 3.55 10.29 6.23
CA LYS A 185 4.31 11.19 5.38
C LYS A 185 5.00 10.40 4.28
N ILE A 186 4.87 10.85 3.03
CA ILE A 186 5.42 10.19 1.86
C ILE A 186 6.42 11.10 1.16
N HIS A 187 7.65 10.63 1.03
CA HIS A 187 8.70 11.31 0.28
C HIS A 187 8.80 10.71 -1.11
N THR A 188 8.31 11.47 -2.09
CA THR A 188 8.38 11.18 -3.53
C THR A 188 8.40 12.49 -4.30
N PRO A 189 8.98 12.55 -5.52
CA PRO A 189 9.01 13.78 -6.33
C PRO A 189 7.62 14.29 -6.74
N GLY A 190 6.66 13.37 -6.97
CA GLY A 190 5.34 13.69 -7.46
C GLY A 190 4.33 14.10 -6.39
N LYS A 191 3.13 14.51 -6.85
CA LYS A 191 1.94 14.66 -6.01
C LYS A 191 1.44 13.26 -5.66
N VAL A 192 1.13 13.05 -4.38
CA VAL A 192 0.49 11.82 -3.89
C VAL A 192 -1.01 12.07 -3.74
N TYR A 193 -1.80 11.10 -4.16
CA TYR A 193 -3.23 11.04 -3.94
C TYR A 193 -3.54 9.95 -2.92
N SER A 194 -4.50 10.19 -2.04
CA SER A 194 -4.91 9.24 -1.01
C SER A 194 -6.41 9.38 -0.70
N ASN A 195 -7.02 8.34 -0.15
CA ASN A 195 -8.33 8.41 0.48
C ASN A 195 -8.28 9.13 1.85
N LEU A 196 -7.10 9.19 2.49
CA LEU A 196 -6.92 9.96 3.71
C LEU A 196 -6.85 11.47 3.42
N LYS A 197 -7.18 12.29 4.42
CA LYS A 197 -7.09 13.75 4.31
C LYS A 197 -5.63 14.20 4.26
N GLU A 198 -5.26 14.95 3.23
CA GLU A 198 -3.97 15.62 3.16
C GLU A 198 -3.95 16.81 4.13
N THR A 199 -3.02 16.81 5.08
CA THR A 199 -2.82 17.87 6.09
C THR A 199 -1.72 18.85 5.70
N GLU A 200 -0.67 18.31 5.06
CA GLU A 200 0.43 19.06 4.45
C GLU A 200 0.84 18.29 3.19
N ARG A 201 1.65 18.90 2.34
CA ARG A 201 2.11 18.27 1.09
C ARG A 201 2.63 16.85 1.33
N ASN A 202 1.97 15.87 0.73
CA ASN A 202 2.26 14.44 0.85
C ASN A 202 2.29 13.93 2.30
N THR A 203 1.51 14.57 3.20
CA THR A 203 1.31 14.17 4.58
C THR A 203 -0.19 13.97 4.81
N PHE A 204 -0.56 12.79 5.25
CA PHE A 204 -1.95 12.35 5.29
C PHE A 204 -2.32 11.88 6.70
N SER A 205 -3.57 12.13 7.09
CA SER A 205 -4.11 11.70 8.38
C SER A 205 -5.57 11.31 8.25
N GLY A 206 -5.97 10.28 8.98
CA GLY A 206 -7.35 9.80 9.01
C GLY A 206 -7.45 8.36 9.46
N LYS A 207 -8.65 7.81 9.39
CA LYS A 207 -8.98 6.40 9.62
C LYS A 207 -9.27 5.70 8.30
N GLY A 208 -9.40 4.38 8.35
CA GLY A 208 -9.69 3.53 7.19
C GLY A 208 -8.45 2.84 6.62
N ASN A 209 -8.57 2.31 5.43
CA ASN A 209 -7.48 1.57 4.78
C ASN A 209 -6.68 2.51 3.86
N PRO A 210 -5.49 2.98 4.28
CA PRO A 210 -4.77 4.04 3.57
C PRO A 210 -4.27 3.57 2.21
N THR A 211 -4.79 4.16 1.14
CA THR A 211 -4.36 3.94 -0.24
C THR A 211 -3.58 5.14 -0.74
N PHE A 212 -2.46 4.91 -1.42
CA PHE A 212 -1.61 5.96 -1.96
C PHE A 212 -1.26 5.72 -3.43
N LEU A 213 -1.47 6.75 -4.24
CA LEU A 213 -1.10 6.80 -5.64
C LEU A 213 -0.18 7.98 -5.93
N CYS A 214 0.85 7.77 -6.74
CA CYS A 214 1.66 8.85 -7.32
C CYS A 214 2.08 8.45 -8.73
N GLY A 215 1.86 9.35 -9.68
CA GLY A 215 2.13 9.13 -11.09
C GLY A 215 1.39 10.16 -11.94
N LEU A 216 1.07 9.79 -13.17
CA LEU A 216 0.29 10.61 -14.10
C LEU A 216 -1.21 10.40 -13.82
N TYR A 217 -1.68 10.90 -12.70
CA TYR A 217 -3.08 10.86 -12.29
C TYR A 217 -3.67 12.26 -12.26
N ASP A 218 -4.94 12.34 -12.60
CA ASP A 218 -5.80 13.51 -12.45
C ASP A 218 -6.88 13.27 -11.40
N GLU A 219 -7.51 14.33 -10.99
CA GLU A 219 -8.55 14.34 -9.95
C GLU A 219 -9.80 15.02 -10.49
N TYR A 220 -10.95 14.40 -10.26
CA TYR A 220 -12.26 14.96 -10.54
C TYR A 220 -13.16 14.80 -9.33
N ILE A 221 -13.96 15.83 -9.03
CA ILE A 221 -14.98 15.77 -7.98
C ILE A 221 -16.33 15.81 -8.67
N THR A 222 -17.14 14.76 -8.48
CA THR A 222 -18.49 14.68 -9.02
C THR A 222 -19.42 15.73 -8.37
N GLU A 223 -20.58 15.99 -8.96
CA GLU A 223 -21.60 16.89 -8.38
C GLU A 223 -22.04 16.43 -6.98
N ASN A 224 -22.03 15.11 -6.72
CA ASN A 224 -22.38 14.52 -5.42
C ASN A 224 -21.20 14.50 -4.43
N GLY A 225 -20.05 15.09 -4.77
CA GLY A 225 -18.90 15.21 -3.91
C GLY A 225 -18.01 13.94 -3.85
N ILE A 226 -18.18 12.99 -4.78
CA ILE A 226 -17.27 11.85 -4.90
C ILE A 226 -15.97 12.33 -5.55
N ARG A 227 -14.86 12.03 -4.94
CA ARG A 227 -13.52 12.32 -5.44
C ARG A 227 -13.03 11.14 -6.28
N VAL A 228 -12.76 11.33 -7.56
CA VAL A 228 -12.29 10.31 -8.49
C VAL A 228 -10.84 10.61 -8.87
N ILE A 229 -9.95 9.67 -8.61
CA ILE A 229 -8.54 9.71 -9.01
C ILE A 229 -8.36 8.76 -10.18
N TYR A 230 -7.87 9.25 -11.31
CA TYR A 230 -7.84 8.49 -12.57
C TYR A 230 -6.65 8.87 -13.45
N GLN A 231 -6.30 8.01 -14.43
CA GLN A 231 -5.32 8.33 -15.47
C GLN A 231 -5.97 8.70 -16.79
N TYR A 232 -6.90 7.87 -17.26
CA TYR A 232 -7.60 8.05 -18.52
C TYR A 232 -9.08 7.77 -18.30
N MET A 233 -9.91 8.78 -18.45
CA MET A 233 -11.35 8.62 -18.30
C MET A 233 -12.13 9.60 -19.16
N ASP A 234 -13.16 9.13 -19.83
CA ASP A 234 -14.10 9.99 -20.56
C ASP A 234 -15.05 10.67 -19.57
N LYS A 235 -15.42 11.92 -19.87
CA LYS A 235 -16.40 12.70 -19.08
C LYS A 235 -17.72 11.97 -18.85
N VAL A 236 -18.13 11.11 -19.78
CA VAL A 236 -19.36 10.30 -19.66
C VAL A 236 -19.29 9.37 -18.46
N MET A 237 -18.13 8.81 -18.14
CA MET A 237 -17.95 7.90 -17.01
C MET A 237 -18.10 8.61 -15.66
N PHE A 238 -17.70 9.88 -15.53
CA PHE A 238 -17.89 10.64 -14.29
C PHE A 238 -19.37 10.83 -13.95
N ASN A 239 -20.19 11.15 -14.96
CA ASN A 239 -21.63 11.25 -14.78
C ASN A 239 -22.25 9.89 -14.40
N THR A 240 -21.73 8.81 -14.96
CA THR A 240 -22.18 7.44 -14.63
C THR A 240 -21.90 7.10 -13.17
N ILE A 241 -20.74 7.46 -12.64
CA ILE A 241 -20.40 7.25 -11.21
C ILE A 241 -21.38 7.98 -10.30
N GLY A 242 -21.64 9.27 -10.56
CA GLY A 242 -22.62 10.04 -9.80
C GLY A 242 -24.05 9.48 -9.89
N ASN A 243 -24.45 9.00 -11.06
CA ASN A 243 -25.75 8.38 -11.26
C ASN A 243 -25.89 7.05 -10.52
N ILE A 244 -24.86 6.20 -10.52
CA ILE A 244 -24.86 4.93 -9.78
C ILE A 244 -25.06 5.18 -8.30
N GLU A 245 -24.35 6.14 -7.71
CA GLU A 245 -24.51 6.48 -6.30
C GLU A 245 -25.95 6.91 -6.01
N SER A 246 -26.46 7.88 -6.77
CA SER A 246 -27.83 8.41 -6.59
C SER A 246 -28.90 7.33 -6.74
N GLU A 247 -28.76 6.43 -7.71
CA GLU A 247 -29.68 5.32 -7.90
C GLU A 247 -29.58 4.27 -6.78
N THR A 248 -28.37 4.00 -6.27
CA THR A 248 -28.18 3.10 -5.14
C THR A 248 -28.81 3.66 -3.87
N GLU A 249 -28.59 4.94 -3.59
CA GLU A 249 -29.24 5.61 -2.46
C GLU A 249 -30.77 5.60 -2.59
N ARG A 250 -31.30 5.86 -3.79
CA ARG A 250 -32.73 5.81 -4.07
C ARG A 250 -33.33 4.42 -3.88
N LEU A 251 -32.62 3.35 -4.28
CA LEU A 251 -33.10 1.97 -4.22
C LEU A 251 -32.99 1.35 -2.83
N PHE A 252 -31.92 1.64 -2.13
CA PHE A 252 -31.60 0.99 -0.84
C PHE A 252 -31.81 1.91 0.38
N GLY A 253 -32.06 3.21 0.16
CA GLY A 253 -32.30 4.17 1.24
C GLY A 253 -31.07 4.50 2.07
N MET A 254 -29.88 4.15 1.58
CA MET A 254 -28.60 4.42 2.23
C MET A 254 -27.56 4.79 1.17
N PRO A 255 -26.59 5.65 1.49
CA PRO A 255 -25.48 5.95 0.59
C PRO A 255 -24.61 4.71 0.38
N CYS A 256 -24.07 4.54 -0.83
CA CYS A 256 -23.13 3.45 -1.13
C CYS A 256 -21.76 3.69 -0.48
N LEU A 257 -21.41 4.95 -0.27
CA LEU A 257 -20.13 5.39 0.29
C LEU A 257 -20.42 6.16 1.57
N ASP A 258 -19.67 5.90 2.62
CA ASP A 258 -19.78 6.70 3.83
C ASP A 258 -19.16 8.10 3.63
N GLU A 259 -19.42 9.03 4.56
CA GLU A 259 -18.96 10.42 4.45
C GLU A 259 -17.42 10.54 4.47
N ASN A 260 -16.72 9.56 5.03
CA ASN A 260 -15.26 9.58 5.19
C ASN A 260 -14.51 8.94 4.02
N THR A 261 -15.20 8.17 3.16
CA THR A 261 -14.60 7.31 2.14
C THR A 261 -15.10 7.59 0.74
N ARG A 262 -15.36 8.86 0.43
CA ARG A 262 -15.86 9.28 -0.89
C ARG A 262 -14.75 9.43 -1.93
N THR A 263 -13.77 8.52 -1.92
CA THR A 263 -12.67 8.54 -2.90
C THR A 263 -12.66 7.24 -3.70
N ILE A 264 -12.74 7.34 -5.01
CA ILE A 264 -12.63 6.23 -5.96
C ILE A 264 -11.31 6.34 -6.69
N PHE A 265 -10.53 5.27 -6.69
CA PHE A 265 -9.31 5.15 -7.46
C PHE A 265 -9.55 4.31 -8.71
N ILE A 266 -9.40 4.91 -9.89
CA ILE A 266 -9.49 4.21 -11.16
C ILE A 266 -8.07 3.99 -11.67
N ILE A 267 -7.59 2.76 -11.50
CA ILE A 267 -6.23 2.38 -11.76
C ILE A 267 -6.19 1.56 -13.05
N PRO A 268 -5.39 1.96 -14.05
CA PRO A 268 -5.21 1.14 -15.23
C PRO A 268 -4.59 -0.20 -14.85
N ASP A 269 -5.05 -1.26 -15.51
CA ASP A 269 -4.43 -2.58 -15.36
C ASP A 269 -2.93 -2.50 -15.61
N THR A 270 -2.14 -3.05 -14.72
CA THR A 270 -0.69 -3.13 -14.86
C THR A 270 -0.24 -4.04 -16.00
N ASN A 271 -1.12 -4.82 -16.58
CA ASN A 271 -0.90 -5.54 -17.82
C ASN A 271 -1.02 -4.57 -19.00
N PHE A 272 0.10 -4.09 -19.49
CA PHE A 272 0.24 -3.06 -20.53
C PHE A 272 -0.49 -3.31 -21.86
N LEU A 273 -1.12 -4.46 -22.03
CA LEU A 273 -1.83 -4.85 -23.25
C LEU A 273 -3.36 -4.70 -23.14
N SER A 274 -3.89 -4.36 -21.98
CA SER A 274 -5.33 -4.11 -21.84
C SER A 274 -5.58 -2.61 -21.62
N PRO A 275 -6.18 -1.91 -22.56
CA PRO A 275 -6.61 -0.52 -22.36
C PRO A 275 -7.83 -0.40 -21.42
N TYR A 276 -8.30 -1.51 -20.86
CA TYR A 276 -9.49 -1.53 -20.02
C TYR A 276 -9.13 -1.39 -18.54
N LEU A 277 -9.83 -0.49 -17.88
CA LEU A 277 -9.82 -0.32 -16.43
C LEU A 277 -10.33 -1.60 -15.77
N LYS A 278 -9.49 -2.34 -15.07
CA LYS A 278 -9.91 -3.58 -14.39
C LYS A 278 -10.39 -3.37 -12.97
N TYR A 279 -10.01 -2.28 -12.31
CA TYR A 279 -10.35 -2.08 -10.92
C TYR A 279 -10.78 -0.63 -10.65
N ALA A 280 -11.99 -0.47 -10.14
CA ALA A 280 -12.33 0.65 -9.28
C ALA A 280 -12.03 0.17 -7.85
N ASP A 281 -11.00 0.68 -7.23
CA ASP A 281 -10.77 0.47 -5.82
C ASP A 281 -11.64 1.50 -5.10
N LEU A 282 -12.75 1.01 -4.53
CA LEU A 282 -13.57 1.81 -3.65
C LEU A 282 -12.79 1.83 -2.33
N GLY A 283 -12.12 2.94 -2.05
CA GLY A 283 -11.49 3.14 -0.75
C GLY A 283 -12.57 3.08 0.33
N ASP A 284 -12.49 2.07 1.17
CA ASP A 284 -13.35 1.93 2.35
C ASP A 284 -13.05 2.99 3.39
#